data_e7385887575bc08538790830746784ea
#
_entry.id   e7385887575bc08538790830746784ea
#
_cell.length_a   1.000
_cell.length_b   1.000
_cell.length_c   1.000
_cell.angle_alpha   90.00
_cell.angle_beta   90.00
_cell.angle_gamma   90.00
#
_symmetry.space_group_name_H-M   'P 1'
#
loop_
_entity.id
_entity.type
_entity.pdbx_description
1 polymer ?
#
loop_
_entity_poly.entity_id
_entity_poly.type
_entity_poly.pdbx_seq_one_letter_code
_entity_poly.pdbx_strand_id
1 'polypeptide(L)'
;IRLEHEAGRMICRMIGYPDTSWAHLCSGGTVANLESLWVARSVRYLGLVLRGVRAELGLPDAPSMRDDGAALGLSPASALEWMDRTYMEAKAAHGPGASARVRALVQSSPWNPAEAGLAAVTARLGSSPVLIAPESHHYCFEKALDVLGLGSRALVSVRVGPDFRMIPEELGSVLDRVEREGRHVLAVVGVVGSTEEGSVDPIDRILRVRAERERAGRPSFWVHADGAYGGYLRSMTVPSRGGLGEPRTTVRLGGREREIELCLPEHGECDALEALPGCDSVTIDPHKLGYIPYPAGVVCFRSAAVKTLVRQVAPYLEDPTYDPEHDRTSENIGVYVLEGSKPGAAAAAVWLSHSLIPLDRDRHGRLMRENIRSACELHALLEGNPTWREGVPGGVRAVCLCPPGSNIVCYAFRPEGRADLASINRLNRALYESFSLGRGARVQEHPYFVSRTSLTPRQYAAATVGPFLRRLGVEVAEYEREGVFLLRSVLMNPWYAPAKAAGRSYLSELVEALYHAAESLVDFAREERVRGAG
;
A
#
# COMPACT_ATOMS: atom_id res chain seq x y z
N ILE A 1 -16.27 19.10 -9.04
CA ILE A 1 -15.83 19.50 -7.68
C ILE A 1 -16.74 18.85 -6.63
N ARG A 2 -18.07 19.14 -6.58
CA ARG A 2 -18.97 18.61 -5.53
C ARG A 2 -18.95 17.08 -5.43
N LEU A 3 -19.08 16.35 -6.54
CA LEU A 3 -19.04 14.89 -6.54
C LEU A 3 -17.68 14.35 -6.04
N GLU A 4 -16.59 15.06 -6.32
CA GLU A 4 -15.27 14.69 -5.85
C GLU A 4 -15.13 14.84 -4.32
N HIS A 5 -15.66 15.93 -3.76
CA HIS A 5 -15.71 16.10 -2.30
C HIS A 5 -16.55 15.02 -1.63
N GLU A 6 -17.73 14.71 -2.19
CA GLU A 6 -18.60 13.67 -1.64
C GLU A 6 -17.93 12.29 -1.73
N ALA A 7 -17.31 11.94 -2.86
CA ALA A 7 -16.55 10.70 -3.01
C ALA A 7 -15.39 10.60 -2.02
N GLY A 8 -14.61 11.68 -1.87
CA GLY A 8 -13.53 11.75 -0.88
C GLY A 8 -14.04 11.55 0.56
N ARG A 9 -15.15 12.18 0.92
CA ARG A 9 -15.79 12.00 2.25
C ARG A 9 -16.27 10.56 2.47
N MET A 10 -16.84 9.89 1.45
CA MET A 10 -17.22 8.48 1.56
C MET A 10 -16.02 7.60 1.89
N ILE A 11 -14.89 7.83 1.24
CA ILE A 11 -13.66 7.07 1.46
C ILE A 11 -13.05 7.42 2.83
N CYS A 12 -13.00 8.69 3.23
CA CYS A 12 -12.55 9.10 4.57
C CYS A 12 -13.39 8.44 5.68
N ARG A 13 -14.71 8.35 5.52
CA ARG A 13 -15.59 7.65 6.46
C ARG A 13 -15.32 6.16 6.51
N MET A 14 -15.06 5.51 5.37
CA MET A 14 -14.66 4.11 5.34
C MET A 14 -13.36 3.89 6.10
N ILE A 15 -12.34 4.75 5.90
CA ILE A 15 -11.10 4.70 6.67
C ILE A 15 -11.39 4.85 8.17
N GLY A 16 -12.34 5.70 8.54
CA GLY A 16 -12.65 6.09 9.92
C GLY A 16 -12.00 7.43 10.31
N TYR A 17 -11.67 8.26 9.34
CA TYR A 17 -11.15 9.59 9.58
C TYR A 17 -12.22 10.55 10.12
N PRO A 18 -11.82 11.58 10.90
CA PRO A 18 -12.75 12.58 11.42
C PRO A 18 -13.33 13.45 10.28
N ASP A 19 -14.43 14.14 10.55
CA ASP A 19 -15.05 15.07 9.57
C ASP A 19 -14.14 16.26 9.19
N THR A 20 -13.08 16.53 9.99
CA THR A 20 -12.03 17.49 9.70
C THR A 20 -10.96 16.99 8.73
N SER A 21 -11.12 15.78 8.21
CA SER A 21 -10.23 15.18 7.20
C SER A 21 -10.42 15.80 5.82
N TRP A 22 -9.48 15.53 4.94
CA TRP A 22 -9.55 15.96 3.56
C TRP A 22 -9.09 14.83 2.63
N ALA A 23 -9.80 14.70 1.51
CA ALA A 23 -9.42 13.78 0.45
C ALA A 23 -9.81 14.36 -0.91
N HIS A 24 -9.05 13.97 -1.92
CA HIS A 24 -9.38 14.27 -3.31
C HIS A 24 -8.92 13.14 -4.23
N LEU A 25 -9.47 13.11 -5.44
CA LEU A 25 -9.08 12.15 -6.45
C LEU A 25 -7.79 12.62 -7.16
N CYS A 26 -7.02 11.64 -7.61
CA CYS A 26 -5.87 11.81 -8.49
C CYS A 26 -5.87 10.69 -9.54
N SER A 27 -4.89 10.68 -10.44
CA SER A 27 -4.84 9.70 -11.55
C SER A 27 -4.56 8.26 -11.10
N GLY A 28 -3.99 8.07 -9.91
CA GLY A 28 -3.70 6.74 -9.36
C GLY A 28 -2.74 6.78 -8.18
N GLY A 29 -2.49 5.61 -7.57
CA GLY A 29 -1.71 5.45 -6.34
C GLY A 29 -0.31 6.04 -6.39
N THR A 30 0.37 6.04 -7.53
CA THR A 30 1.69 6.67 -7.67
C THR A 30 1.63 8.17 -7.38
N VAL A 31 0.62 8.87 -7.93
CA VAL A 31 0.43 10.31 -7.68
C VAL A 31 -0.03 10.54 -6.26
N ALA A 32 -0.96 9.74 -5.75
CA ALA A 32 -1.43 9.82 -4.37
C ALA A 32 -0.30 9.64 -3.34
N ASN A 33 0.59 8.66 -3.54
CA ASN A 33 1.75 8.43 -2.69
C ASN A 33 2.77 9.58 -2.78
N LEU A 34 3.05 10.08 -3.99
CA LEU A 34 3.93 11.25 -4.18
C LEU A 34 3.37 12.47 -3.45
N GLU A 35 2.08 12.74 -3.58
CA GLU A 35 1.42 13.88 -2.96
C GLU A 35 1.40 13.76 -1.44
N SER A 36 1.18 12.56 -0.91
CA SER A 36 1.32 12.30 0.52
C SER A 36 2.70 12.64 1.05
N LEU A 37 3.78 12.26 0.34
CA LEU A 37 5.14 12.57 0.73
C LEU A 37 5.49 14.06 0.55
N TRP A 38 4.93 14.73 -0.45
CA TRP A 38 5.03 16.18 -0.64
C TRP A 38 4.45 16.94 0.57
N VAL A 39 3.26 16.53 1.03
CA VAL A 39 2.62 17.07 2.24
C VAL A 39 3.45 16.74 3.49
N ALA A 40 3.86 15.48 3.66
CA ALA A 40 4.69 15.03 4.78
C ALA A 40 5.98 15.86 4.90
N ARG A 41 6.64 16.18 3.75
CA ARG A 41 7.80 17.04 3.69
C ARG A 41 7.49 18.43 4.24
N SER A 42 6.39 19.03 3.84
CA SER A 42 6.01 20.37 4.31
C SER A 42 5.71 20.38 5.81
N VAL A 43 5.00 19.37 6.31
CA VAL A 43 4.70 19.22 7.75
C VAL A 43 5.98 18.98 8.56
N ARG A 44 6.95 18.22 8.01
CA ARG A 44 8.19 17.88 8.73
C ARG A 44 9.00 19.09 9.15
N TYR A 45 9.08 20.08 8.30
CA TYR A 45 9.85 21.31 8.59
C TYR A 45 9.01 22.43 9.18
N LEU A 46 7.70 22.24 9.35
CA LEU A 46 6.77 23.27 9.83
C LEU A 46 7.15 23.80 11.21
N GLY A 47 7.58 22.95 12.14
CA GLY A 47 8.03 23.39 13.46
C GLY A 47 9.18 24.40 13.41
N LEU A 48 10.17 24.16 12.53
CA LEU A 48 11.30 25.10 12.32
C LEU A 48 10.82 26.44 11.72
N VAL A 49 9.92 26.37 10.75
CA VAL A 49 9.29 27.57 10.15
C VAL A 49 8.56 28.38 11.21
N LEU A 50 7.68 27.74 11.99
CA LEU A 50 6.86 28.40 12.99
C LEU A 50 7.70 29.00 14.13
N ARG A 51 8.76 28.33 14.55
CA ARG A 51 9.69 28.85 15.54
C ARG A 51 10.26 30.20 15.11
N GLY A 52 10.72 30.35 13.85
CA GLY A 52 11.20 31.61 13.31
C GLY A 52 10.09 32.65 13.19
N VAL A 53 8.92 32.30 12.68
CA VAL A 53 7.77 33.19 12.53
C VAL A 53 7.32 33.74 13.88
N ARG A 54 7.23 32.91 14.92
CA ARG A 54 6.82 33.29 16.27
C ARG A 54 7.82 34.28 16.90
N ALA A 55 9.11 34.02 16.75
CA ALA A 55 10.17 34.92 17.23
C ALA A 55 10.07 36.28 16.55
N GLU A 56 9.88 36.35 15.23
CA GLU A 56 9.79 37.64 14.49
C GLU A 56 8.52 38.43 14.80
N LEU A 57 7.44 37.74 15.17
CA LEU A 57 6.19 38.36 15.59
C LEU A 57 6.16 38.70 17.10
N GLY A 58 7.20 38.39 17.87
CA GLY A 58 7.21 38.59 19.32
C GLY A 58 6.13 37.80 20.06
N LEU A 59 5.72 36.62 19.51
CA LEU A 59 4.74 35.74 20.15
C LEU A 59 5.39 34.96 21.30
N PRO A 60 4.61 34.51 22.30
CA PRO A 60 5.12 33.75 23.43
C PRO A 60 5.95 32.52 22.99
N ASP A 61 6.98 32.21 23.75
CA ASP A 61 7.80 31.00 23.52
C ASP A 61 6.96 29.71 23.52
N ALA A 62 7.38 28.78 22.67
CA ALA A 62 6.79 27.46 22.57
C ALA A 62 7.79 26.41 23.09
N PRO A 63 7.64 25.91 24.34
CA PRO A 63 8.59 24.97 24.93
C PRO A 63 8.84 23.71 24.08
N SER A 64 7.82 23.28 23.32
CA SER A 64 7.93 22.16 22.39
C SER A 64 8.76 22.46 21.13
N MET A 65 9.14 23.71 20.92
CA MET A 65 9.99 24.17 19.81
C MET A 65 11.21 24.98 20.35
N ARG A 66 11.70 24.67 21.56
CA ARG A 66 12.78 25.40 22.23
C ARG A 66 14.09 25.47 21.42
N ASP A 67 14.35 24.46 20.60
CA ASP A 67 15.51 24.35 19.72
C ASP A 67 15.12 23.68 18.38
N ASP A 68 16.05 23.65 17.43
CA ASP A 68 15.79 23.08 16.10
C ASP A 68 15.47 21.57 16.16
N GLY A 69 16.11 20.83 17.07
CA GLY A 69 15.84 19.40 17.25
C GLY A 69 14.42 19.15 17.77
N ALA A 70 13.98 19.91 18.78
CA ALA A 70 12.63 19.82 19.31
C ALA A 70 11.58 20.24 18.25
N ALA A 71 11.84 21.32 17.51
CA ALA A 71 10.95 21.80 16.45
C ALA A 71 10.84 20.79 15.31
N LEU A 72 11.95 20.19 14.88
CA LEU A 72 11.96 19.12 13.88
C LEU A 72 11.32 17.83 14.41
N GLY A 73 11.39 17.56 15.72
CA GLY A 73 10.87 16.37 16.37
C GLY A 73 9.37 16.35 16.63
N LEU A 74 8.66 17.45 16.37
CA LEU A 74 7.21 17.53 16.59
C LEU A 74 6.44 16.39 15.88
N SER A 75 5.38 15.93 16.53
CA SER A 75 4.43 15.05 15.84
C SER A 75 3.69 15.83 14.74
N PRO A 76 3.24 15.16 13.65
CA PRO A 76 2.46 15.83 12.60
C PRO A 76 1.25 16.59 13.13
N ALA A 77 0.52 16.02 14.09
CA ALA A 77 -0.62 16.67 14.72
C ALA A 77 -0.20 17.94 15.48
N SER A 78 0.84 17.85 16.31
CA SER A 78 1.33 18.99 17.08
C SER A 78 1.87 20.11 16.18
N ALA A 79 2.53 19.78 15.07
CA ALA A 79 3.01 20.79 14.12
C ALA A 79 1.83 21.58 13.50
N LEU A 80 0.75 20.89 13.11
CA LEU A 80 -0.46 21.52 12.58
C LEU A 80 -1.22 22.33 13.64
N GLU A 81 -1.32 21.85 14.87
CA GLU A 81 -1.90 22.60 16.00
C GLU A 81 -1.12 23.89 16.29
N TRP A 82 0.21 23.82 16.26
CA TRP A 82 1.05 25.02 16.43
C TRP A 82 0.91 26.03 15.29
N MET A 83 0.66 25.56 14.07
CA MET A 83 0.31 26.45 12.96
C MET A 83 -0.95 27.26 13.28
N ASP A 84 -2.03 26.58 13.65
CA ASP A 84 -3.29 27.23 14.00
C ASP A 84 -3.13 28.21 15.15
N ARG A 85 -2.47 27.75 16.20
CA ARG A 85 -2.18 28.58 17.38
C ARG A 85 -1.36 29.82 17.01
N THR A 86 -0.36 29.70 16.13
CA THR A 86 0.44 30.84 15.66
C THR A 86 -0.41 31.86 14.93
N TYR A 87 -1.33 31.44 14.06
CA TYR A 87 -2.26 32.37 13.40
C TYR A 87 -3.22 33.02 14.38
N MET A 88 -3.78 32.29 15.34
CA MET A 88 -4.69 32.86 16.36
C MET A 88 -3.98 33.86 17.25
N GLU A 89 -2.81 33.54 17.79
CA GLU A 89 -2.03 34.41 18.67
C GLU A 89 -1.55 35.67 17.92
N ALA A 90 -1.15 35.53 16.64
CA ALA A 90 -0.78 36.67 15.82
C ALA A 90 -1.97 37.61 15.58
N LYS A 91 -3.17 37.08 15.28
CA LYS A 91 -4.40 37.90 15.15
C LYS A 91 -4.72 38.62 16.46
N ALA A 92 -4.59 37.96 17.60
CA ALA A 92 -4.83 38.58 18.90
C ALA A 92 -3.84 39.71 19.24
N ALA A 93 -2.55 39.51 18.91
CA ALA A 93 -1.50 40.49 19.22
C ALA A 93 -1.42 41.64 18.22
N HIS A 94 -1.70 41.41 16.92
CA HIS A 94 -1.42 42.37 15.84
C HIS A 94 -2.64 42.73 14.98
N GLY A 95 -3.83 42.22 15.32
CA GLY A 95 -5.08 42.54 14.63
C GLY A 95 -5.34 41.71 13.35
N PRO A 96 -6.41 42.05 12.60
CA PRO A 96 -6.90 41.19 11.47
C PRO A 96 -5.91 40.99 10.33
N GLY A 97 -5.01 41.94 10.08
CA GLY A 97 -3.98 41.83 9.03
C GLY A 97 -2.84 40.86 9.33
N ALA A 98 -2.78 40.36 10.56
CA ALA A 98 -1.69 39.48 10.99
C ALA A 98 -1.62 38.13 10.22
N SER A 99 -2.75 37.60 9.76
CA SER A 99 -2.75 36.38 8.96
C SER A 99 -1.92 36.49 7.67
N ALA A 100 -2.03 37.60 6.95
CA ALA A 100 -1.23 37.85 5.76
C ALA A 100 0.27 37.98 6.11
N ARG A 101 0.59 38.62 7.25
CA ARG A 101 1.97 38.71 7.74
C ARG A 101 2.55 37.34 8.14
N VAL A 102 1.80 36.54 8.90
CA VAL A 102 2.22 35.15 9.22
C VAL A 102 2.52 34.39 7.94
N ARG A 103 1.62 34.46 6.95
CA ARG A 103 1.81 33.78 5.67
C ARG A 103 3.07 34.23 4.94
N ALA A 104 3.30 35.55 4.85
CA ALA A 104 4.49 36.08 4.21
C ALA A 104 5.78 35.57 4.88
N LEU A 105 5.80 35.53 6.23
CA LEU A 105 6.91 34.98 7.00
C LEU A 105 7.09 33.46 6.83
N VAL A 106 6.00 32.68 6.74
CA VAL A 106 6.06 31.27 6.42
C VAL A 106 6.65 31.06 5.02
N GLN A 107 6.20 31.84 4.04
CA GLN A 107 6.72 31.77 2.67
C GLN A 107 8.19 32.17 2.59
N SER A 108 8.61 33.27 3.19
CA SER A 108 10.01 33.72 3.17
C SER A 108 10.95 32.94 4.10
N SER A 109 10.42 31.97 4.88
CA SER A 109 11.23 31.23 5.84
C SER A 109 12.32 30.39 5.17
N PRO A 110 13.59 30.47 5.62
CA PRO A 110 14.66 29.64 5.10
C PRO A 110 14.52 28.15 5.44
N TRP A 111 13.54 27.79 6.25
CA TRP A 111 13.18 26.44 6.62
C TRP A 111 12.00 25.88 5.79
N ASN A 112 11.39 26.71 4.93
CA ASN A 112 10.29 26.29 4.08
C ASN A 112 10.82 25.61 2.81
N PRO A 113 10.67 24.27 2.64
CA PRO A 113 11.22 23.58 1.47
C PRO A 113 10.50 23.91 0.16
N ALA A 114 9.31 24.53 0.22
CA ALA A 114 8.61 24.98 -0.98
C ALA A 114 9.23 26.24 -1.60
N GLU A 115 9.86 27.07 -0.78
CA GLU A 115 10.46 28.34 -1.21
C GLU A 115 11.99 28.26 -1.29
N ALA A 116 12.64 27.77 -0.22
CA ALA A 116 14.09 27.68 -0.15
C ALA A 116 14.67 26.52 -0.95
N GLY A 117 13.85 25.52 -1.28
CA GLY A 117 14.30 24.23 -1.81
C GLY A 117 14.83 23.28 -0.73
N LEU A 118 14.57 22.00 -0.91
CA LEU A 118 14.93 20.98 0.09
C LEU A 118 16.45 20.89 0.33
N ALA A 119 17.26 21.06 -0.70
CA ALA A 119 18.71 21.04 -0.60
C ALA A 119 19.26 22.15 0.32
N ALA A 120 18.70 23.35 0.23
CA ALA A 120 19.11 24.45 1.10
C ALA A 120 18.69 24.21 2.57
N VAL A 121 17.47 23.68 2.79
CA VAL A 121 16.98 23.33 4.13
C VAL A 121 17.86 22.26 4.77
N THR A 122 18.16 21.19 4.05
CA THR A 122 18.98 20.07 4.57
C THR A 122 20.43 20.48 4.81
N ALA A 123 21.01 21.33 3.95
CA ALA A 123 22.36 21.88 4.14
C ALA A 123 22.42 22.77 5.41
N ARG A 124 21.42 23.61 5.63
CA ARG A 124 21.30 24.45 6.84
C ARG A 124 21.13 23.63 8.11
N LEU A 125 20.33 22.56 8.04
CA LEU A 125 20.07 21.67 9.16
C LEU A 125 21.25 20.75 9.47
N GLY A 126 22.13 20.47 8.49
CA GLY A 126 23.20 19.47 8.62
C GLY A 126 22.68 18.03 8.72
N SER A 127 21.43 17.79 8.32
CA SER A 127 20.75 16.50 8.44
C SER A 127 19.89 16.22 7.20
N SER A 128 19.92 14.98 6.73
CA SER A 128 19.15 14.55 5.55
C SER A 128 17.93 13.73 5.94
N PRO A 129 16.77 13.97 5.32
CA PRO A 129 15.58 13.17 5.56
C PRO A 129 15.68 11.78 4.95
N VAL A 130 14.98 10.83 5.57
CA VAL A 130 14.79 9.47 5.06
C VAL A 130 13.31 9.11 4.99
N LEU A 131 12.97 8.29 3.99
CA LEU A 131 11.73 7.55 3.92
C LEU A 131 11.99 6.13 4.37
N ILE A 132 11.20 5.62 5.31
CA ILE A 132 11.27 4.24 5.77
C ILE A 132 10.07 3.49 5.20
N ALA A 133 10.31 2.35 4.55
CA ALA A 133 9.27 1.50 3.96
C ALA A 133 9.63 0.01 4.08
N PRO A 134 8.69 -0.93 4.00
CA PRO A 134 8.99 -2.36 3.97
C PRO A 134 9.73 -2.75 2.68
N GLU A 135 10.44 -3.86 2.67
CA GLU A 135 11.04 -4.42 1.44
C GLU A 135 10.00 -4.71 0.34
N SER A 136 8.74 -4.94 0.73
CA SER A 136 7.59 -5.17 -0.17
C SER A 136 6.93 -3.90 -0.72
N HIS A 137 7.53 -2.72 -0.54
CA HIS A 137 6.98 -1.46 -1.01
C HIS A 137 6.89 -1.40 -2.55
N HIS A 138 5.96 -0.59 -3.04
CA HIS A 138 5.83 -0.36 -4.48
C HIS A 138 6.92 0.61 -4.99
N TYR A 139 7.44 0.36 -6.20
CA TYR A 139 8.52 1.15 -6.83
C TYR A 139 8.20 2.64 -7.03
N CYS A 140 6.96 3.07 -6.82
CA CYS A 140 6.59 4.49 -6.88
C CYS A 140 7.29 5.33 -5.81
N PHE A 141 7.75 4.72 -4.71
CA PHE A 141 8.46 5.45 -3.65
C PHE A 141 9.85 5.88 -4.10
N GLU A 142 10.58 5.07 -4.87
CA GLU A 142 11.83 5.49 -5.50
C GLU A 142 11.62 6.68 -6.45
N LYS A 143 10.56 6.63 -7.27
CA LYS A 143 10.19 7.75 -8.15
C LYS A 143 9.81 8.99 -7.35
N ALA A 144 9.05 8.84 -6.27
CA ALA A 144 8.67 9.95 -5.41
C ALA A 144 9.90 10.61 -4.76
N LEU A 145 10.87 9.82 -4.30
CA LEU A 145 12.12 10.34 -3.75
C LEU A 145 12.97 11.08 -4.79
N ASP A 146 12.99 10.58 -6.04
CA ASP A 146 13.66 11.25 -7.15
C ASP A 146 12.99 12.60 -7.45
N VAL A 147 11.67 12.62 -7.66
CA VAL A 147 10.89 13.84 -7.95
C VAL A 147 10.99 14.87 -6.82
N LEU A 148 11.00 14.42 -5.56
CA LEU A 148 11.13 15.31 -4.40
C LEU A 148 12.57 15.80 -4.14
N GLY A 149 13.55 15.35 -4.95
CA GLY A 149 14.95 15.74 -4.83
C GLY A 149 15.69 15.13 -3.64
N LEU A 150 15.21 13.98 -3.14
CA LEU A 150 15.82 13.24 -2.03
C LEU A 150 16.84 12.20 -2.50
N GLY A 151 16.60 11.61 -3.68
CA GLY A 151 17.39 10.53 -4.26
C GLY A 151 17.16 9.17 -3.60
N SER A 152 17.53 8.09 -4.29
CA SER A 152 17.25 6.71 -3.88
C SER A 152 17.90 6.30 -2.55
N ARG A 153 19.03 6.90 -2.16
CA ARG A 153 19.68 6.65 -0.86
C ARG A 153 18.89 7.17 0.35
N ALA A 154 17.85 7.95 0.13
CA ALA A 154 16.92 8.36 1.18
C ALA A 154 15.90 7.27 1.52
N LEU A 155 15.73 6.23 0.69
CA LEU A 155 14.90 5.07 1.00
C LEU A 155 15.66 4.13 1.92
N VAL A 156 15.06 3.85 3.08
CA VAL A 156 15.59 2.90 4.06
C VAL A 156 14.56 1.78 4.23
N SER A 157 14.93 0.59 3.80
CA SER A 157 14.04 -0.57 3.87
C SER A 157 14.03 -1.19 5.26
N VAL A 158 12.84 -1.64 5.68
CA VAL A 158 12.62 -2.51 6.84
C VAL A 158 12.34 -3.92 6.32
N ARG A 159 12.98 -4.92 6.91
CA ARG A 159 12.77 -6.32 6.53
C ARG A 159 11.32 -6.75 6.76
N VAL A 160 10.91 -7.69 5.92
CA VAL A 160 9.61 -8.35 6.05
C VAL A 160 9.78 -9.80 6.51
N GLY A 161 8.77 -10.32 7.18
CA GLY A 161 8.71 -11.71 7.61
C GLY A 161 8.43 -12.68 6.47
N PRO A 162 8.32 -13.99 6.76
CA PRO A 162 7.95 -15.01 5.78
C PRO A 162 6.52 -14.84 5.21
N ASP A 163 5.71 -14.04 5.85
CA ASP A 163 4.37 -13.59 5.43
C ASP A 163 4.41 -12.30 4.59
N PHE A 164 5.61 -11.80 4.30
CA PHE A 164 5.88 -10.57 3.55
C PHE A 164 5.33 -9.29 4.21
N ARG A 165 5.08 -9.31 5.52
CA ARG A 165 4.67 -8.16 6.32
C ARG A 165 5.89 -7.52 7.00
N MET A 166 5.90 -6.20 7.14
CA MET A 166 6.93 -5.48 7.88
C MET A 166 7.11 -6.06 9.29
N ILE A 167 8.36 -6.25 9.70
CA ILE A 167 8.72 -6.69 11.07
C ILE A 167 8.79 -5.45 11.97
N PRO A 168 7.85 -5.26 12.92
CA PRO A 168 7.82 -4.05 13.77
C PRO A 168 9.08 -3.85 14.62
N GLU A 169 9.71 -4.92 15.06
CA GLU A 169 10.94 -4.89 15.86
C GLU A 169 12.12 -4.37 15.02
N GLU A 170 12.15 -4.69 13.74
CA GLU A 170 13.14 -4.14 12.80
C GLU A 170 12.91 -2.65 12.55
N LEU A 171 11.64 -2.21 12.48
CA LEU A 171 11.33 -0.78 12.35
C LEU A 171 11.93 0.01 13.51
N GLY A 172 11.80 -0.47 14.76
CA GLY A 172 12.43 0.16 15.92
C GLY A 172 13.94 0.30 15.77
N SER A 173 14.60 -0.78 15.36
CA SER A 173 16.06 -0.83 15.14
C SER A 173 16.51 0.11 14.00
N VAL A 174 15.75 0.19 12.92
CA VAL A 174 16.02 1.10 11.79
C VAL A 174 15.89 2.56 12.22
N LEU A 175 14.83 2.90 12.97
CA LEU A 175 14.63 4.25 13.52
C LEU A 175 15.81 4.68 14.42
N ASP A 176 16.28 3.78 15.27
CA ASP A 176 17.41 4.05 16.16
C ASP A 176 18.74 4.21 15.39
N ARG A 177 18.92 3.47 14.32
CA ARG A 177 20.08 3.61 13.43
C ARG A 177 20.05 4.96 12.70
N VAL A 178 18.93 5.33 12.09
CA VAL A 178 18.75 6.60 11.37
C VAL A 178 19.06 7.79 12.27
N GLU A 179 18.58 7.75 13.51
CA GLU A 179 18.83 8.81 14.50
C GLU A 179 20.30 8.89 14.93
N ARG A 180 20.96 7.74 15.14
CA ARG A 180 22.41 7.70 15.44
C ARG A 180 23.27 8.19 14.26
N GLU A 181 22.81 8.05 13.04
CA GLU A 181 23.46 8.58 11.83
C GLU A 181 23.23 10.10 11.66
N GLY A 182 22.53 10.77 12.59
CA GLY A 182 22.21 12.18 12.50
C GLY A 182 21.22 12.52 11.39
N ARG A 183 20.47 11.54 10.90
CA ARG A 183 19.43 11.70 9.88
C ARG A 183 18.06 11.82 10.58
N HIS A 184 17.07 12.36 9.87
CA HIS A 184 15.71 12.45 10.40
C HIS A 184 14.69 11.76 9.50
N VAL A 185 13.65 11.21 10.12
CA VAL A 185 12.61 10.46 9.41
C VAL A 185 11.58 11.43 8.86
N LEU A 186 11.40 11.42 7.54
CA LEU A 186 10.33 12.12 6.85
C LEU A 186 9.00 11.43 7.10
N ALA A 187 8.93 10.17 6.70
CA ALA A 187 7.75 9.33 6.86
C ALA A 187 8.14 7.86 7.04
N VAL A 188 7.24 7.10 7.67
CA VAL A 188 7.20 5.64 7.65
C VAL A 188 5.98 5.22 6.84
N VAL A 189 6.22 4.35 5.86
CA VAL A 189 5.18 3.78 5.00
C VAL A 189 4.84 2.38 5.51
N GLY A 190 3.55 2.10 5.71
CA GLY A 190 3.03 0.75 5.84
C GLY A 190 2.18 0.41 4.62
N VAL A 191 2.36 -0.77 4.06
CA VAL A 191 1.66 -1.21 2.85
C VAL A 191 0.42 -2.02 3.23
N VAL A 192 -0.72 -1.65 2.68
CA VAL A 192 -1.99 -2.37 2.86
C VAL A 192 -2.36 -3.06 1.54
N GLY A 193 -1.94 -4.31 1.40
CA GLY A 193 -2.03 -5.08 0.18
C GLY A 193 -0.85 -4.79 -0.75
N SER A 194 0.30 -5.47 -0.53
CA SER A 194 1.46 -5.33 -1.42
C SER A 194 1.11 -5.78 -2.84
N THR A 195 1.76 -5.16 -3.83
CA THR A 195 1.44 -5.40 -5.25
C THR A 195 1.70 -6.85 -5.67
N GLU A 196 2.74 -7.45 -5.12
CA GLU A 196 3.19 -8.78 -5.55
C GLU A 196 2.52 -9.87 -4.71
N GLU A 197 2.68 -9.85 -3.40
CA GLU A 197 2.28 -10.91 -2.47
C GLU A 197 0.88 -10.70 -1.88
N GLY A 198 0.40 -9.46 -1.89
CA GLY A 198 -0.89 -9.09 -1.29
C GLY A 198 -0.86 -8.98 0.23
N SER A 199 0.33 -8.86 0.83
CA SER A 199 0.51 -8.75 2.28
C SER A 199 -0.05 -7.44 2.84
N VAL A 200 -0.47 -7.44 4.10
CA VAL A 200 -0.98 -6.28 4.82
C VAL A 200 -0.08 -6.02 6.02
N ASP A 201 0.70 -4.94 5.98
CA ASP A 201 1.60 -4.57 7.08
C ASP A 201 0.86 -4.29 8.38
N PRO A 202 1.48 -4.52 9.54
CA PRO A 202 0.86 -4.32 10.85
C PRO A 202 0.79 -2.83 11.23
N ILE A 203 -0.14 -2.10 10.62
CA ILE A 203 -0.32 -0.65 10.81
C ILE A 203 -0.50 -0.29 12.28
N ASP A 204 -1.23 -1.09 13.05
CA ASP A 204 -1.41 -0.94 14.49
C ASP A 204 -0.07 -0.95 15.25
N ARG A 205 0.86 -1.82 14.84
CA ARG A 205 2.20 -1.91 15.44
C ARG A 205 3.09 -0.75 15.03
N ILE A 206 3.04 -0.31 13.76
CA ILE A 206 3.77 0.88 13.28
C ILE A 206 3.35 2.11 14.10
N LEU A 207 2.04 2.32 14.28
CA LEU A 207 1.51 3.40 15.09
C LEU A 207 1.91 3.29 16.57
N ARG A 208 1.96 2.07 17.10
CA ARG A 208 2.44 1.81 18.47
C ARG A 208 3.91 2.20 18.64
N VAL A 209 4.78 1.82 17.70
CA VAL A 209 6.20 2.23 17.70
C VAL A 209 6.32 3.76 17.72
N ARG A 210 5.54 4.48 16.89
CA ARG A 210 5.50 5.95 16.91
C ARG A 210 5.11 6.50 18.29
N ALA A 211 4.01 6.01 18.84
CA ALA A 211 3.50 6.47 20.14
C ALA A 211 4.46 6.16 21.31
N GLU A 212 5.18 5.06 21.27
CA GLU A 212 6.19 4.71 22.26
C GLU A 212 7.40 5.66 22.19
N ARG A 213 7.85 6.01 20.98
CA ARG A 213 8.92 6.98 20.77
C ARG A 213 8.52 8.38 21.23
N GLU A 214 7.33 8.84 20.90
CA GLU A 214 6.79 10.14 21.34
C GLU A 214 6.72 10.22 22.88
N ARG A 215 6.23 9.16 23.55
CA ARG A 215 6.22 9.07 25.03
C ARG A 215 7.63 9.08 25.63
N ALA A 216 8.62 8.56 24.93
CA ALA A 216 10.02 8.61 25.32
C ALA A 216 10.71 9.95 24.99
N GLY A 217 9.96 10.96 24.50
CA GLY A 217 10.49 12.27 24.10
C GLY A 217 11.37 12.23 22.86
N ARG A 218 11.30 11.17 22.05
CA ARG A 218 12.05 11.03 20.80
C ARG A 218 11.29 11.65 19.62
N PRO A 219 11.98 12.03 18.53
CA PRO A 219 11.34 12.60 17.36
C PRO A 219 10.23 11.73 16.79
N SER A 220 9.09 12.34 16.48
CA SER A 220 7.98 11.70 15.77
C SER A 220 8.21 11.68 14.26
N PHE A 221 7.31 11.07 13.51
CA PHE A 221 7.35 10.96 12.05
C PHE A 221 5.93 10.85 11.48
N TRP A 222 5.80 11.17 10.19
CA TRP A 222 4.58 10.96 9.42
C TRP A 222 4.36 9.46 9.20
N VAL A 223 3.14 8.97 9.40
CA VAL A 223 2.75 7.59 9.05
C VAL A 223 1.83 7.64 7.84
N HIS A 224 2.28 7.05 6.76
CA HIS A 224 1.52 6.90 5.52
C HIS A 224 1.14 5.44 5.31
N ALA A 225 -0.14 5.16 5.04
CA ALA A 225 -0.58 3.84 4.60
C ALA A 225 -0.75 3.82 3.07
N ASP A 226 0.10 3.07 2.39
CA ASP A 226 -0.10 2.76 0.97
C ASP A 226 -1.15 1.64 0.85
N GLY A 227 -2.40 2.04 0.83
CA GLY A 227 -3.55 1.20 0.58
C GLY A 227 -4.03 1.25 -0.88
N ALA A 228 -3.16 1.67 -1.81
CA ALA A 228 -3.52 1.76 -3.22
C ALA A 228 -4.19 0.48 -3.74
N TYR A 229 -3.69 -0.69 -3.33
CA TYR A 229 -4.35 -1.94 -3.66
C TYR A 229 -5.39 -2.35 -2.61
N GLY A 230 -4.99 -2.56 -1.37
CA GLY A 230 -5.81 -3.19 -0.33
C GLY A 230 -6.64 -2.25 0.53
N GLY A 231 -6.61 -0.93 0.31
CA GLY A 231 -7.32 0.03 1.15
C GLY A 231 -8.83 -0.22 1.25
N TYR A 232 -9.44 -0.74 0.21
CA TYR A 232 -10.86 -1.13 0.22
C TYR A 232 -11.19 -2.33 1.12
N LEU A 233 -10.19 -3.13 1.51
CA LEU A 233 -10.37 -4.20 2.50
C LEU A 233 -10.89 -3.65 3.84
N ARG A 234 -10.62 -2.37 4.14
CA ARG A 234 -11.16 -1.68 5.32
C ARG A 234 -12.68 -1.75 5.39
N SER A 235 -13.39 -1.78 4.26
CA SER A 235 -14.86 -1.87 4.24
C SER A 235 -15.40 -3.12 4.95
N MET A 236 -14.61 -4.20 5.05
CA MET A 236 -15.01 -5.42 5.77
C MET A 236 -15.18 -5.22 7.28
N THR A 237 -14.56 -4.17 7.81
CA THR A 237 -14.51 -3.89 9.26
C THR A 237 -15.33 -2.66 9.66
N VAL A 238 -16.19 -2.15 8.78
CA VAL A 238 -17.04 -0.96 9.01
C VAL A 238 -18.50 -1.35 9.09
N PRO A 239 -19.25 -0.98 10.14
CA PRO A 239 -18.82 -0.31 11.38
C PRO A 239 -18.13 -1.24 12.40
N SER A 240 -18.15 -2.52 12.16
CA SER A 240 -17.51 -3.55 12.99
C SER A 240 -17.04 -4.71 12.14
N ARG A 241 -16.14 -5.54 12.66
CA ARG A 241 -15.61 -6.71 11.93
C ARG A 241 -16.72 -7.61 11.40
N GLY A 242 -16.65 -7.96 10.13
CA GLY A 242 -17.42 -9.04 9.53
C GLY A 242 -16.63 -10.35 9.57
N GLY A 243 -17.29 -11.45 9.92
CA GLY A 243 -16.66 -12.76 9.82
C GLY A 243 -16.35 -13.12 8.36
N LEU A 244 -15.25 -13.85 8.14
CA LEU A 244 -14.88 -14.37 6.82
C LEU A 244 -15.67 -15.62 6.43
N GLY A 245 -16.62 -16.05 7.25
CA GLY A 245 -17.45 -17.23 7.06
C GLY A 245 -16.80 -18.51 7.58
N GLU A 246 -17.38 -19.66 7.24
CA GLU A 246 -16.89 -20.96 7.69
C GLU A 246 -15.49 -21.26 7.14
N PRO A 247 -14.59 -21.84 7.96
CA PRO A 247 -13.23 -22.17 7.55
C PRO A 247 -13.15 -23.39 6.63
N ARG A 248 -14.27 -23.98 6.25
CA ARG A 248 -14.37 -25.15 5.37
C ARG A 248 -15.27 -24.85 4.19
N THR A 249 -15.00 -25.53 3.08
CA THR A 249 -15.85 -25.48 1.88
C THR A 249 -15.74 -26.79 1.10
N THR A 250 -16.83 -27.15 0.42
CA THR A 250 -16.84 -28.30 -0.50
C THR A 250 -16.40 -27.83 -1.89
N VAL A 251 -15.50 -28.55 -2.52
CA VAL A 251 -15.01 -28.33 -3.88
C VAL A 251 -15.13 -29.62 -4.70
N ARG A 252 -15.18 -29.49 -6.02
CA ARG A 252 -15.17 -30.61 -6.94
C ARG A 252 -13.83 -30.65 -7.69
N LEU A 253 -13.04 -31.73 -7.44
CA LEU A 253 -11.74 -31.94 -8.06
C LEU A 253 -11.67 -33.35 -8.63
N GLY A 254 -11.18 -33.51 -9.87
CA GLY A 254 -11.12 -34.82 -10.54
C GLY A 254 -12.46 -35.53 -10.58
N GLY A 255 -13.56 -34.77 -10.72
CA GLY A 255 -14.92 -35.32 -10.73
C GLY A 255 -15.48 -35.74 -9.36
N ARG A 256 -14.74 -35.60 -8.26
CA ARG A 256 -15.15 -35.98 -6.89
C ARG A 256 -15.35 -34.75 -6.01
N GLU A 257 -16.35 -34.81 -5.15
CA GLU A 257 -16.55 -33.79 -4.09
C GLU A 257 -15.58 -34.02 -2.94
N ARG A 258 -15.00 -32.92 -2.43
CA ARG A 258 -14.05 -32.94 -1.32
C ARG A 258 -14.32 -31.74 -0.41
N GLU A 259 -14.25 -31.97 0.87
CA GLU A 259 -14.21 -30.89 1.85
C GLU A 259 -12.75 -30.43 2.02
N ILE A 260 -12.50 -29.13 1.90
CA ILE A 260 -11.18 -28.51 2.11
C ILE A 260 -11.27 -27.47 3.21
N GLU A 261 -10.19 -27.32 3.96
CA GLU A 261 -10.04 -26.28 4.98
C GLU A 261 -9.40 -25.04 4.36
N LEU A 262 -9.96 -23.87 4.66
CA LEU A 262 -9.50 -22.58 4.17
C LEU A 262 -8.55 -21.96 5.18
N CYS A 263 -7.37 -21.54 4.73
CA CYS A 263 -6.42 -20.76 5.48
C CYS A 263 -6.90 -19.29 5.50
N LEU A 264 -7.92 -18.99 6.30
CA LEU A 264 -8.46 -17.64 6.40
C LEU A 264 -7.46 -16.72 7.10
N PRO A 265 -7.32 -15.44 6.66
CA PRO A 265 -6.50 -14.45 7.33
C PRO A 265 -6.83 -14.37 8.82
N GLU A 266 -5.80 -14.28 9.64
CA GLU A 266 -5.94 -14.14 11.07
C GLU A 266 -6.42 -12.74 11.48
N HIS A 267 -6.60 -12.52 12.79
CA HIS A 267 -7.04 -11.21 13.31
C HIS A 267 -6.07 -10.06 12.98
N GLY A 268 -4.80 -10.33 12.72
CA GLY A 268 -3.76 -9.32 12.51
C GLY A 268 -3.99 -8.41 11.29
N GLU A 269 -4.58 -8.91 10.21
CA GLU A 269 -4.93 -8.09 9.05
C GLU A 269 -6.10 -7.17 9.38
N CYS A 270 -7.09 -7.65 10.15
CA CYS A 270 -8.20 -6.81 10.61
C CYS A 270 -7.71 -5.72 11.59
N ASP A 271 -6.77 -6.02 12.49
CA ASP A 271 -6.19 -5.04 13.41
C ASP A 271 -5.47 -3.92 12.63
N ALA A 272 -4.71 -4.29 11.60
CA ALA A 272 -4.06 -3.33 10.71
C ALA A 272 -5.06 -2.44 9.98
N LEU A 273 -6.14 -3.00 9.44
CA LEU A 273 -7.19 -2.25 8.75
C LEU A 273 -7.94 -1.29 9.70
N GLU A 274 -8.23 -1.74 10.92
CA GLU A 274 -8.89 -0.92 11.95
C GLU A 274 -7.99 0.20 12.48
N ALA A 275 -6.67 0.07 12.35
CA ALA A 275 -5.70 1.07 12.76
C ALA A 275 -5.51 2.21 11.74
N LEU A 276 -6.02 2.10 10.51
CA LEU A 276 -5.89 3.12 9.47
C LEU A 276 -6.28 4.54 9.89
N PRO A 277 -7.30 4.76 10.77
CA PRO A 277 -7.61 6.10 11.26
C PRO A 277 -6.46 6.80 11.99
N GLY A 278 -5.48 6.05 12.49
CA GLY A 278 -4.29 6.57 13.15
C GLY A 278 -3.19 7.07 12.21
N CYS A 279 -3.25 6.75 10.92
CA CYS A 279 -2.31 7.23 9.91
C CYS A 279 -2.54 8.71 9.61
N ASP A 280 -1.50 9.43 9.23
CA ASP A 280 -1.59 10.84 8.85
C ASP A 280 -2.12 11.00 7.43
N SER A 281 -1.85 10.01 6.57
CA SER A 281 -2.42 9.88 5.22
C SER A 281 -2.60 8.43 4.79
N VAL A 282 -3.56 8.22 3.88
CA VAL A 282 -3.85 6.92 3.27
C VAL A 282 -4.05 7.11 1.77
N THR A 283 -3.41 6.29 0.96
CA THR A 283 -3.68 6.16 -0.47
C THR A 283 -4.65 5.01 -0.71
N ILE A 284 -5.64 5.21 -1.59
CA ILE A 284 -6.59 4.17 -2.02
C ILE A 284 -6.86 4.33 -3.51
N ASP A 285 -6.85 3.22 -4.28
CA ASP A 285 -7.16 3.26 -5.71
C ASP A 285 -8.55 2.68 -6.02
N PRO A 286 -9.55 3.53 -6.27
CA PRO A 286 -10.86 3.08 -6.74
C PRO A 286 -10.80 2.22 -8.01
N HIS A 287 -9.82 2.43 -8.88
CA HIS A 287 -9.64 1.63 -10.11
C HIS A 287 -9.06 0.22 -9.87
N LYS A 288 -8.76 -0.14 -8.62
CA LYS A 288 -8.37 -1.49 -8.19
C LYS A 288 -9.54 -2.18 -7.49
N LEU A 289 -9.48 -2.37 -6.19
CA LEU A 289 -10.55 -3.05 -5.43
C LEU A 289 -11.83 -2.22 -5.27
N GLY A 290 -11.87 -0.97 -5.73
CA GLY A 290 -13.10 -0.18 -5.87
C GLY A 290 -13.91 -0.49 -7.12
N TYR A 291 -13.38 -1.30 -8.06
CA TYR A 291 -14.01 -1.72 -9.33
C TYR A 291 -14.39 -0.55 -10.25
N ILE A 292 -13.68 0.56 -10.19
CA ILE A 292 -13.94 1.72 -11.05
C ILE A 292 -13.18 1.56 -12.37
N PRO A 293 -13.84 1.59 -13.54
CA PRO A 293 -13.22 1.37 -14.85
C PRO A 293 -12.53 2.63 -15.43
N TYR A 294 -12.10 3.55 -14.58
CA TYR A 294 -11.39 4.78 -14.95
C TYR A 294 -10.13 4.92 -14.11
N PRO A 295 -9.05 5.56 -14.63
CA PRO A 295 -7.93 5.95 -13.80
C PRO A 295 -8.43 6.79 -12.62
N ALA A 296 -8.32 6.25 -11.42
CA ALA A 296 -8.77 6.88 -10.20
C ALA A 296 -7.93 6.39 -9.02
N GLY A 297 -7.18 7.30 -8.42
CA GLY A 297 -6.56 7.18 -7.13
C GLY A 297 -7.21 8.18 -6.18
N VAL A 298 -7.04 7.99 -4.89
CA VAL A 298 -7.47 8.94 -3.86
C VAL A 298 -6.36 9.05 -2.84
N VAL A 299 -5.99 10.27 -2.49
CA VAL A 299 -5.20 10.54 -1.30
C VAL A 299 -6.09 11.13 -0.22
N CYS A 300 -6.01 10.54 0.97
CA CYS A 300 -6.75 10.96 2.14
C CYS A 300 -5.77 11.45 3.20
N PHE A 301 -6.05 12.61 3.77
CA PHE A 301 -5.32 13.21 4.88
C PHE A 301 -6.20 13.28 6.12
N ARG A 302 -5.67 12.88 7.26
CA ARG A 302 -6.39 12.88 8.53
C ARG A 302 -6.85 14.28 8.96
N SER A 303 -6.13 15.32 8.53
CA SER A 303 -6.44 16.72 8.84
C SER A 303 -6.43 17.59 7.59
N ALA A 304 -7.50 18.33 7.35
CA ALA A 304 -7.58 19.34 6.29
C ALA A 304 -6.64 20.52 6.51
N ALA A 305 -6.05 20.67 7.68
CA ALA A 305 -5.07 21.73 7.96
C ALA A 305 -3.83 21.67 7.05
N VAL A 306 -3.52 20.49 6.48
CA VAL A 306 -2.41 20.33 5.52
C VAL A 306 -2.59 21.16 4.26
N LYS A 307 -3.83 21.52 3.89
CA LYS A 307 -4.15 22.34 2.70
C LYS A 307 -3.40 23.68 2.72
N THR A 308 -3.31 24.30 3.88
CA THR A 308 -2.60 25.59 4.05
C THR A 308 -1.12 25.52 3.64
N LEU A 309 -0.48 24.33 3.78
CA LEU A 309 0.95 24.14 3.50
C LEU A 309 1.24 23.89 2.02
N VAL A 310 0.26 23.44 1.26
CA VAL A 310 0.43 23.05 -0.15
C VAL A 310 -0.32 23.95 -1.13
N ARG A 311 -0.95 24.99 -0.62
CA ARG A 311 -1.72 25.94 -1.42
C ARG A 311 -0.86 26.65 -2.47
N GLN A 312 -1.26 26.54 -3.74
CA GLN A 312 -0.69 27.26 -4.88
C GLN A 312 -1.80 28.03 -5.58
N VAL A 313 -1.70 29.35 -5.64
CA VAL A 313 -2.73 30.22 -6.21
C VAL A 313 -2.29 30.74 -7.57
N ALA A 314 -3.14 30.55 -8.58
CA ALA A 314 -2.98 31.17 -9.90
C ALA A 314 -4.00 32.31 -10.06
N PRO A 315 -3.71 33.36 -10.85
CA PRO A 315 -4.59 34.51 -10.99
C PRO A 315 -6.03 34.18 -11.42
N TYR A 316 -6.23 33.10 -12.16
CA TYR A 316 -7.56 32.66 -12.62
C TYR A 316 -8.29 31.75 -11.61
N LEU A 317 -7.65 31.36 -10.52
CA LEU A 317 -8.24 30.54 -9.46
C LEU A 317 -8.77 31.38 -8.29
N GLU A 318 -8.97 32.65 -8.48
CA GLU A 318 -9.37 33.69 -7.53
C GLU A 318 -9.79 33.18 -6.14
N ASP A 319 -8.87 33.21 -5.20
CA ASP A 319 -9.15 33.01 -3.78
C ASP A 319 -8.21 33.92 -2.97
N PRO A 320 -8.58 35.17 -2.77
CA PRO A 320 -7.72 36.17 -2.11
C PRO A 320 -7.62 35.96 -0.59
N THR A 321 -8.40 35.00 -0.04
CA THR A 321 -8.46 34.82 1.41
C THR A 321 -7.28 33.97 1.89
N TYR A 322 -6.50 34.51 2.81
CA TYR A 322 -5.32 33.85 3.38
C TYR A 322 -5.56 33.55 4.87
N ASP A 323 -6.39 32.54 5.12
CA ASP A 323 -6.71 32.11 6.48
C ASP A 323 -6.78 30.59 6.54
N PRO A 324 -6.12 29.93 7.53
CA PRO A 324 -6.16 28.47 7.66
C PRO A 324 -7.58 27.89 7.80
N GLU A 325 -8.51 28.62 8.42
CA GLU A 325 -9.90 28.21 8.53
C GLU A 325 -10.59 28.20 7.16
N HIS A 326 -10.33 29.23 6.35
CA HIS A 326 -10.80 29.29 4.97
C HIS A 326 -10.24 28.14 4.12
N ASP A 327 -8.93 27.86 4.21
CA ASP A 327 -8.30 26.76 3.49
C ASP A 327 -8.96 25.41 3.83
N ARG A 328 -9.29 25.17 5.11
CA ARG A 328 -9.95 23.91 5.54
C ARG A 328 -11.34 23.76 4.97
N THR A 329 -12.11 24.83 4.92
CA THR A 329 -13.51 24.83 4.50
C THR A 329 -13.70 25.04 3.01
N SER A 330 -12.69 25.56 2.30
CA SER A 330 -12.75 25.84 0.87
C SER A 330 -13.08 24.57 0.06
N GLU A 331 -14.08 24.70 -0.80
CA GLU A 331 -14.45 23.68 -1.79
C GLU A 331 -13.58 23.73 -3.05
N ASN A 332 -12.69 24.71 -3.19
CA ASN A 332 -11.76 24.77 -4.29
C ASN A 332 -10.68 23.68 -4.12
N ILE A 333 -10.64 22.72 -5.05
CA ILE A 333 -9.65 21.62 -5.03
C ILE A 333 -8.36 22.05 -5.72
N GLY A 334 -8.47 22.78 -6.82
CA GLY A 334 -7.35 23.05 -7.74
C GLY A 334 -6.12 23.71 -7.12
N VAL A 335 -6.30 24.51 -6.08
CA VAL A 335 -5.18 25.21 -5.41
C VAL A 335 -4.40 24.35 -4.42
N TYR A 336 -4.89 23.16 -4.07
CA TYR A 336 -4.32 22.31 -3.02
C TYR A 336 -3.75 20.98 -3.52
N VAL A 337 -3.96 20.64 -4.79
CA VAL A 337 -3.61 19.35 -5.37
C VAL A 337 -2.40 19.46 -6.29
N LEU A 338 -1.66 18.37 -6.41
CA LEU A 338 -0.47 18.32 -7.26
C LEU A 338 -0.84 18.34 -8.76
N GLU A 339 -1.92 17.66 -9.14
CA GLU A 339 -2.40 17.63 -10.52
C GLU A 339 -3.20 18.90 -10.82
N GLY A 340 -3.06 19.43 -12.03
CA GLY A 340 -3.88 20.54 -12.51
C GLY A 340 -5.31 20.10 -12.88
N SER A 341 -5.72 20.37 -14.12
CA SER A 341 -7.04 19.97 -14.62
C SER A 341 -7.17 18.45 -14.70
N LYS A 342 -8.24 17.90 -14.16
CA LYS A 342 -8.56 16.46 -14.10
C LYS A 342 -9.89 16.16 -14.79
N PRO A 343 -10.07 14.96 -15.41
CA PRO A 343 -11.36 14.51 -15.90
C PRO A 343 -12.37 14.34 -14.76
N GLY A 344 -13.54 14.97 -14.87
CA GLY A 344 -14.62 14.81 -13.90
C GLY A 344 -15.28 13.43 -13.89
N ALA A 345 -15.06 12.63 -14.94
CA ALA A 345 -15.64 11.30 -15.09
C ALA A 345 -15.22 10.34 -13.96
N ALA A 346 -13.96 10.38 -13.54
CA ALA A 346 -13.48 9.56 -12.42
C ALA A 346 -14.24 9.87 -11.12
N ALA A 347 -14.40 11.15 -10.79
CA ALA A 347 -15.14 11.58 -9.61
C ALA A 347 -16.62 11.15 -9.66
N ALA A 348 -17.26 11.28 -10.81
CA ALA A 348 -18.65 10.86 -11.01
C ALA A 348 -18.79 9.33 -10.87
N ALA A 349 -17.88 8.56 -11.46
CA ALA A 349 -17.89 7.10 -11.39
C ALA A 349 -17.68 6.59 -9.97
N VAL A 350 -16.71 7.15 -9.22
CA VAL A 350 -16.46 6.79 -7.82
C VAL A 350 -17.66 7.14 -6.95
N TRP A 351 -18.19 8.35 -7.07
CA TRP A 351 -19.37 8.79 -6.33
C TRP A 351 -20.59 7.90 -6.60
N LEU A 352 -20.90 7.62 -7.87
CA LEU A 352 -22.04 6.79 -8.26
C LEU A 352 -21.90 5.37 -7.72
N SER A 353 -20.74 4.74 -7.92
CA SER A 353 -20.46 3.38 -7.45
C SER A 353 -20.65 3.27 -5.93
N HIS A 354 -20.07 4.19 -5.15
CA HIS A 354 -20.15 4.12 -3.69
C HIS A 354 -21.47 4.63 -3.11
N SER A 355 -22.28 5.35 -3.90
CA SER A 355 -23.68 5.65 -3.56
C SER A 355 -24.57 4.42 -3.72
N LEU A 356 -24.31 3.58 -4.73
CA LEU A 356 -25.09 2.35 -5.00
C LEU A 356 -24.60 1.17 -4.15
N ILE A 357 -23.29 1.08 -3.92
CA ILE A 357 -22.63 0.03 -3.14
C ILE A 357 -21.84 0.70 -2.00
N PRO A 358 -22.50 1.05 -0.88
CA PRO A 358 -21.87 1.68 0.25
C PRO A 358 -20.64 0.93 0.77
N LEU A 359 -19.67 1.70 1.29
CA LEU A 359 -18.37 1.20 1.75
C LEU A 359 -18.44 0.65 3.19
N ASP A 360 -19.35 -0.29 3.40
CA ASP A 360 -19.55 -0.99 4.67
C ASP A 360 -19.42 -2.52 4.49
N ARG A 361 -19.39 -3.26 5.63
CA ARG A 361 -19.17 -4.70 5.65
C ARG A 361 -20.23 -5.52 4.91
N ASP A 362 -21.47 -5.02 4.86
CA ASP A 362 -22.60 -5.80 4.34
C ASP A 362 -22.79 -5.62 2.82
N ARG A 363 -22.14 -4.62 2.24
CA ARG A 363 -22.19 -4.27 0.82
C ARG A 363 -20.82 -4.42 0.16
N HIS A 364 -20.00 -3.37 0.08
CA HIS A 364 -18.67 -3.45 -0.54
C HIS A 364 -17.75 -4.43 0.22
N GLY A 365 -17.80 -4.43 1.55
CA GLY A 365 -17.05 -5.36 2.39
C GLY A 365 -17.42 -6.83 2.16
N ARG A 366 -18.66 -7.11 1.73
CA ARG A 366 -19.03 -8.47 1.31
C ARG A 366 -18.26 -8.90 0.06
N LEU A 367 -18.11 -8.02 -0.93
CA LEU A 367 -17.29 -8.31 -2.13
C LEU A 367 -15.84 -8.62 -1.73
N MET A 368 -15.28 -7.84 -0.81
CA MET A 368 -13.91 -8.05 -0.33
C MET A 368 -13.77 -9.40 0.38
N ARG A 369 -14.72 -9.78 1.24
CA ARG A 369 -14.71 -11.10 1.90
C ARG A 369 -14.78 -12.25 0.90
N GLU A 370 -15.64 -12.15 -0.11
CA GLU A 370 -15.74 -13.18 -1.16
C GLU A 370 -14.44 -13.30 -1.95
N ASN A 371 -13.77 -12.19 -2.25
CA ASN A 371 -12.47 -12.21 -2.92
C ASN A 371 -11.40 -12.91 -2.08
N ILE A 372 -11.32 -12.60 -0.78
CA ILE A 372 -10.38 -13.26 0.15
C ILE A 372 -10.70 -14.74 0.27
N ARG A 373 -11.97 -15.12 0.45
CA ARG A 373 -12.38 -16.52 0.50
C ARG A 373 -11.98 -17.28 -0.77
N SER A 374 -12.17 -16.67 -1.94
CA SER A 374 -11.76 -17.25 -3.22
C SER A 374 -10.24 -17.44 -3.30
N ALA A 375 -9.45 -16.52 -2.76
CA ALA A 375 -8.00 -16.68 -2.66
C ALA A 375 -7.62 -17.84 -1.72
N CYS A 376 -8.26 -17.94 -0.56
CA CYS A 376 -8.04 -19.04 0.38
C CYS A 376 -8.48 -20.38 -0.23
N GLU A 377 -9.56 -20.43 -1.01
CA GLU A 377 -9.98 -21.62 -1.73
C GLU A 377 -8.95 -22.01 -2.81
N LEU A 378 -8.47 -21.06 -3.62
CA LEU A 378 -7.42 -21.33 -4.60
C LEU A 378 -6.13 -21.83 -3.93
N HIS A 379 -5.71 -21.21 -2.84
CA HIS A 379 -4.54 -21.64 -2.05
C HIS A 379 -4.70 -23.08 -1.57
N ALA A 380 -5.84 -23.43 -0.97
CA ALA A 380 -6.12 -24.78 -0.48
C ALA A 380 -6.19 -25.82 -1.61
N LEU A 381 -6.74 -25.44 -2.77
CA LEU A 381 -6.78 -26.30 -3.96
C LEU A 381 -5.39 -26.57 -4.52
N LEU A 382 -4.50 -25.60 -4.53
CA LEU A 382 -3.11 -25.73 -4.99
C LEU A 382 -2.27 -26.58 -4.04
N GLU A 383 -2.35 -26.34 -2.71
CA GLU A 383 -1.57 -27.05 -1.69
C GLU A 383 -2.11 -28.46 -1.39
N GLY A 384 -3.42 -28.65 -1.45
CA GLY A 384 -4.10 -29.91 -1.09
C GLY A 384 -4.11 -30.99 -2.16
N ASN A 385 -3.51 -30.73 -3.30
CA ASN A 385 -3.69 -31.53 -4.51
C ASN A 385 -2.91 -32.85 -4.66
N PRO A 386 -1.92 -33.26 -3.87
CA PRO A 386 -1.26 -34.55 -4.08
C PRO A 386 -2.19 -35.77 -4.06
N THR A 387 -3.41 -35.64 -3.51
CA THR A 387 -4.27 -36.80 -3.22
C THR A 387 -5.25 -37.21 -4.32
N TRP A 388 -5.48 -36.40 -5.36
CA TRP A 388 -6.38 -36.80 -6.44
C TRP A 388 -5.70 -37.58 -7.57
N ARG A 389 -4.37 -37.74 -7.50
CA ARG A 389 -3.54 -38.50 -8.43
C ARG A 389 -2.73 -39.61 -7.76
N GLU A 390 -3.25 -40.20 -6.70
CA GLU A 390 -2.62 -41.40 -6.12
C GLU A 390 -2.34 -42.44 -7.20
N GLY A 391 -1.05 -42.73 -7.46
CA GLY A 391 -0.61 -43.79 -8.34
C GLY A 391 0.04 -43.38 -9.66
N VAL A 392 0.23 -42.10 -9.96
CA VAL A 392 0.99 -41.65 -11.15
C VAL A 392 2.43 -41.32 -10.78
N PRO A 393 3.44 -42.15 -11.09
CA PRO A 393 4.83 -41.82 -10.85
C PRO A 393 5.26 -40.64 -11.71
N GLY A 394 5.84 -39.62 -11.09
CA GLY A 394 6.49 -38.52 -11.80
C GLY A 394 5.66 -37.26 -11.98
N GLY A 395 4.67 -37.01 -11.13
CA GLY A 395 3.80 -35.84 -11.15
C GLY A 395 4.50 -34.52 -10.85
N VAL A 396 3.71 -33.47 -10.80
CA VAL A 396 4.09 -32.13 -10.37
C VAL A 396 3.30 -31.77 -9.13
N ARG A 397 3.82 -30.84 -8.32
CA ARG A 397 3.06 -30.24 -7.24
C ARG A 397 3.19 -28.72 -7.25
N ALA A 398 2.14 -28.04 -6.88
CA ALA A 398 2.19 -26.62 -6.58
C ALA A 398 2.67 -26.37 -5.15
N VAL A 399 3.38 -25.27 -4.96
CA VAL A 399 3.81 -24.77 -3.64
C VAL A 399 3.45 -23.28 -3.61
N CYS A 400 2.53 -22.89 -2.73
CA CYS A 400 2.16 -21.51 -2.53
C CYS A 400 3.22 -20.76 -1.72
N LEU A 401 3.40 -19.48 -1.96
CA LEU A 401 4.41 -18.65 -1.30
C LEU A 401 4.14 -18.56 0.21
N CYS A 402 2.94 -18.14 0.56
CA CYS A 402 2.42 -18.03 1.92
C CYS A 402 0.88 -18.10 1.88
N PRO A 403 0.20 -18.27 3.01
CA PRO A 403 -1.25 -18.07 3.09
C PRO A 403 -1.63 -16.66 2.64
N PRO A 404 -2.75 -16.47 1.92
CA PRO A 404 -3.13 -15.17 1.40
C PRO A 404 -3.59 -14.22 2.52
N GLY A 405 -2.93 -13.06 2.65
CA GLY A 405 -3.35 -11.95 3.52
C GLY A 405 -4.41 -11.04 2.86
N SER A 406 -4.63 -11.22 1.54
CA SER A 406 -5.63 -10.51 0.74
C SER A 406 -6.19 -11.46 -0.33
N ASN A 407 -6.61 -10.92 -1.46
CA ASN A 407 -7.12 -11.69 -2.59
C ASN A 407 -6.04 -12.06 -3.63
N ILE A 408 -4.77 -12.16 -3.23
CA ILE A 408 -3.64 -12.53 -4.08
C ILE A 408 -3.05 -13.85 -3.61
N VAL A 409 -2.76 -14.75 -4.56
CA VAL A 409 -2.08 -16.03 -4.31
C VAL A 409 -0.88 -16.13 -5.25
N CYS A 410 0.33 -16.26 -4.66
CA CYS A 410 1.57 -16.52 -5.39
C CYS A 410 1.99 -17.97 -5.19
N TYR A 411 2.41 -18.65 -6.26
CA TYR A 411 2.75 -20.07 -6.22
C TYR A 411 3.74 -20.45 -7.31
N ALA A 412 4.40 -21.60 -7.13
CA ALA A 412 5.23 -22.22 -8.14
C ALA A 412 4.89 -23.71 -8.27
N PHE A 413 4.93 -24.23 -9.49
CA PHE A 413 4.91 -25.66 -9.76
C PHE A 413 6.33 -26.22 -9.75
N ARG A 414 6.48 -27.38 -9.17
CA ARG A 414 7.73 -28.14 -9.22
C ARG A 414 7.47 -29.58 -9.61
N PRO A 415 8.40 -30.23 -10.38
CA PRO A 415 8.37 -31.67 -10.57
C PRO A 415 8.54 -32.42 -9.24
N GLU A 416 7.94 -33.58 -9.10
CA GLU A 416 8.26 -34.47 -7.99
C GLU A 416 9.69 -35.01 -8.12
N GLY A 417 10.30 -35.34 -6.96
CA GLY A 417 11.70 -35.70 -6.89
C GLY A 417 12.65 -34.51 -6.81
N ARG A 418 13.92 -34.71 -7.14
CA ARG A 418 14.94 -33.68 -7.09
C ARG A 418 14.87 -32.80 -8.34
N ALA A 419 14.70 -31.49 -8.16
CA ALA A 419 14.75 -30.50 -9.21
C ALA A 419 15.54 -29.28 -8.72
N ASP A 420 16.39 -28.72 -9.59
CA ASP A 420 17.07 -27.45 -9.32
C ASP A 420 16.15 -26.25 -9.59
N LEU A 421 16.49 -25.11 -9.01
CA LEU A 421 15.69 -23.89 -9.14
C LEU A 421 15.59 -23.41 -10.60
N ALA A 422 16.65 -23.57 -11.40
CA ALA A 422 16.64 -23.21 -12.81
C ALA A 422 15.57 -23.99 -13.60
N SER A 423 15.42 -25.29 -13.33
CA SER A 423 14.39 -26.13 -13.94
C SER A 423 12.99 -25.75 -13.48
N ILE A 424 12.82 -25.45 -12.18
CA ILE A 424 11.56 -24.97 -11.61
C ILE A 424 11.18 -23.63 -12.25
N ASN A 425 12.11 -22.69 -12.35
CA ASN A 425 11.87 -21.38 -12.99
C ASN A 425 11.48 -21.53 -14.47
N ARG A 426 12.12 -22.44 -15.21
CA ARG A 426 11.76 -22.73 -16.63
C ARG A 426 10.35 -23.28 -16.75
N LEU A 427 9.96 -24.23 -15.90
CA LEU A 427 8.61 -24.81 -15.89
C LEU A 427 7.56 -23.70 -15.65
N ASN A 428 7.76 -22.86 -14.63
CA ASN A 428 6.80 -21.81 -14.29
C ASN A 428 6.74 -20.69 -15.34
N ARG A 429 7.84 -20.39 -16.05
CA ARG A 429 7.82 -19.46 -17.19
C ARG A 429 7.00 -20.04 -18.35
N ALA A 430 7.18 -21.30 -18.69
CA ALA A 430 6.42 -21.98 -19.74
C ALA A 430 4.92 -22.05 -19.38
N LEU A 431 4.60 -22.34 -18.12
CA LEU A 431 3.21 -22.26 -17.62
C LEU A 431 2.64 -20.85 -17.76
N TYR A 432 3.38 -19.82 -17.34
CA TYR A 432 2.95 -18.44 -17.52
C TYR A 432 2.66 -18.13 -19.00
N GLU A 433 3.53 -18.53 -19.91
CA GLU A 433 3.34 -18.33 -21.35
C GLU A 433 2.08 -19.03 -21.87
N SER A 434 1.77 -20.23 -21.36
CA SER A 434 0.56 -20.98 -21.72
C SER A 434 -0.73 -20.34 -21.21
N PHE A 435 -0.67 -19.58 -20.11
CA PHE A 435 -1.82 -18.92 -19.47
C PHE A 435 -1.74 -17.39 -19.56
N SER A 436 -1.01 -16.86 -20.53
CA SER A 436 -0.92 -15.42 -20.82
C SER A 436 -1.34 -15.13 -22.27
N LEU A 437 -1.79 -13.90 -22.52
CA LEU A 437 -2.13 -13.48 -23.87
C LEU A 437 -0.86 -13.18 -24.66
N GLY A 438 -0.54 -14.05 -25.62
CA GLY A 438 0.48 -13.80 -26.65
C GLY A 438 0.04 -12.70 -27.65
N ARG A 439 0.98 -12.18 -28.44
CA ARG A 439 0.65 -11.24 -29.53
C ARG A 439 -0.31 -11.90 -30.53
N GLY A 440 -1.46 -11.27 -30.75
CA GLY A 440 -2.48 -11.75 -31.69
C GLY A 440 -3.45 -12.79 -31.13
N ALA A 441 -3.27 -13.24 -29.89
CA ALA A 441 -4.23 -14.12 -29.24
C ALA A 441 -5.55 -13.40 -28.95
N ARG A 442 -6.66 -14.11 -29.08
CA ARG A 442 -7.98 -13.58 -28.72
C ARG A 442 -8.33 -13.98 -27.30
N VAL A 443 -8.80 -13.02 -26.50
CA VAL A 443 -9.19 -13.24 -25.10
C VAL A 443 -10.17 -14.42 -24.95
N GLN A 444 -11.09 -14.56 -25.88
CA GLN A 444 -12.13 -15.60 -25.87
C GLN A 444 -11.57 -17.03 -26.06
N GLU A 445 -10.35 -17.16 -26.58
CA GLU A 445 -9.68 -18.45 -26.81
C GLU A 445 -8.93 -18.94 -25.58
N HIS A 446 -8.80 -18.08 -24.56
CA HIS A 446 -8.11 -18.38 -23.30
C HIS A 446 -9.10 -18.39 -22.13
N PRO A 447 -9.52 -19.55 -21.63
CA PRO A 447 -10.49 -19.62 -20.54
C PRO A 447 -9.96 -19.10 -19.21
N TYR A 448 -8.62 -19.12 -19.01
CA TYR A 448 -7.95 -18.71 -17.78
C TYR A 448 -6.69 -17.94 -18.05
N PHE A 449 -6.41 -16.98 -17.18
CA PHE A 449 -5.18 -16.18 -17.19
C PHE A 449 -4.54 -16.19 -15.82
N VAL A 450 -3.20 -16.21 -15.81
CA VAL A 450 -2.42 -15.95 -14.60
C VAL A 450 -1.45 -14.79 -14.86
N SER A 451 -1.12 -14.06 -13.84
CA SER A 451 -0.02 -13.10 -13.84
C SER A 451 1.25 -13.75 -13.27
N ARG A 452 2.31 -12.97 -13.15
CA ARG A 452 3.59 -13.44 -12.63
C ARG A 452 4.21 -12.42 -11.68
N THR A 453 5.11 -12.90 -10.85
CA THR A 453 6.06 -12.09 -10.10
C THR A 453 7.40 -12.82 -9.96
N SER A 454 8.40 -12.17 -9.38
CA SER A 454 9.69 -12.78 -9.10
C SER A 454 10.22 -12.29 -7.76
N LEU A 455 10.65 -13.21 -6.91
CA LEU A 455 11.39 -12.89 -5.69
C LEU A 455 12.86 -12.80 -6.05
N THR A 456 13.48 -11.66 -5.79
CA THR A 456 14.89 -11.43 -6.10
C THR A 456 15.72 -11.21 -4.83
N PRO A 457 17.00 -11.65 -4.80
CA PRO A 457 17.88 -11.42 -3.67
C PRO A 457 18.16 -9.94 -3.35
N ARG A 458 17.92 -9.07 -4.34
CA ARG A 458 18.04 -7.60 -4.16
C ARG A 458 16.90 -7.03 -3.33
N GLN A 459 15.73 -7.65 -3.41
CA GLN A 459 14.52 -7.16 -2.76
C GLN A 459 14.29 -7.87 -1.43
N TYR A 460 14.41 -9.21 -1.40
CA TYR A 460 14.11 -10.02 -0.23
C TYR A 460 15.32 -10.80 0.25
N ALA A 461 15.63 -10.68 1.54
CA ALA A 461 16.68 -11.45 2.16
C ALA A 461 16.36 -12.95 2.16
N ALA A 462 17.37 -13.81 2.15
CA ALA A 462 17.21 -15.27 2.21
C ALA A 462 16.39 -15.73 3.44
N ALA A 463 16.45 -15.00 4.55
CA ALA A 463 15.66 -15.30 5.74
C ALA A 463 14.14 -15.19 5.49
N THR A 464 13.70 -14.20 4.74
CA THR A 464 12.30 -13.99 4.36
C THR A 464 11.76 -15.13 3.49
N VAL A 465 12.50 -15.51 2.46
CA VAL A 465 12.06 -16.52 1.47
C VAL A 465 12.39 -17.96 1.88
N GLY A 466 13.26 -18.15 2.87
CA GLY A 466 13.77 -19.46 3.29
C GLY A 466 12.70 -20.51 3.61
N PRO A 467 11.62 -20.20 4.33
CA PRO A 467 10.53 -21.17 4.55
C PRO A 467 9.89 -21.65 3.25
N PHE A 468 9.69 -20.77 2.27
CA PHE A 468 9.19 -21.12 0.94
C PHE A 468 10.20 -21.98 0.16
N LEU A 469 11.49 -21.61 0.15
CA LEU A 469 12.55 -22.38 -0.54
C LEU A 469 12.64 -23.82 -0.01
N ARG A 470 12.55 -23.99 1.32
CA ARG A 470 12.51 -25.34 1.93
C ARG A 470 11.32 -26.17 1.44
N ARG A 471 10.12 -25.58 1.35
CA ARG A 471 8.93 -26.26 0.81
C ARG A 471 9.07 -26.55 -0.68
N LEU A 472 9.72 -25.66 -1.41
CA LEU A 472 10.05 -25.84 -2.82
C LEU A 472 11.15 -26.88 -3.03
N GLY A 473 11.95 -27.21 -1.99
CA GLY A 473 13.02 -28.20 -2.03
C GLY A 473 14.26 -27.73 -2.76
N VAL A 474 14.58 -26.43 -2.65
CA VAL A 474 15.74 -25.78 -3.28
C VAL A 474 16.63 -25.12 -2.21
N GLU A 475 17.91 -24.98 -2.53
CA GLU A 475 18.89 -24.39 -1.63
C GLU A 475 18.91 -22.85 -1.72
N VAL A 476 19.25 -22.20 -0.61
CA VAL A 476 19.38 -20.72 -0.55
C VAL A 476 20.37 -20.20 -1.59
N ALA A 477 21.47 -20.92 -1.81
CA ALA A 477 22.51 -20.54 -2.78
C ALA A 477 21.98 -20.50 -4.23
N GLU A 478 20.97 -21.29 -4.57
CA GLU A 478 20.31 -21.22 -5.88
C GLU A 478 19.47 -19.96 -5.99
N TYR A 479 18.71 -19.62 -4.94
CA TYR A 479 17.95 -18.39 -4.86
C TYR A 479 18.84 -17.13 -5.01
N GLU A 480 19.97 -17.11 -4.32
CA GLU A 480 20.92 -15.99 -4.36
C GLU A 480 21.50 -15.74 -5.77
N ARG A 481 21.57 -16.79 -6.61
CA ARG A 481 22.03 -16.67 -8.01
C ARG A 481 20.94 -16.23 -8.97
N GLU A 482 19.72 -16.75 -8.83
CA GLU A 482 18.71 -16.70 -9.89
C GLU A 482 17.41 -15.99 -9.49
N GLY A 483 17.10 -15.94 -8.17
CA GLY A 483 15.75 -15.57 -7.71
C GLY A 483 14.71 -16.64 -8.07
N VAL A 484 13.49 -16.47 -7.62
CA VAL A 484 12.37 -17.38 -7.89
C VAL A 484 11.33 -16.73 -8.77
N PHE A 485 10.95 -17.37 -9.85
CA PHE A 485 9.82 -16.99 -10.69
C PHE A 485 8.53 -17.63 -10.16
N LEU A 486 7.50 -16.82 -9.94
CA LEU A 486 6.21 -17.26 -9.41
C LEU A 486 5.09 -16.96 -10.40
N LEU A 487 4.11 -17.84 -10.44
CA LEU A 487 2.77 -17.55 -10.93
C LEU A 487 2.01 -16.77 -9.86
N ARG A 488 1.13 -15.87 -10.29
CA ARG A 488 0.37 -14.99 -9.41
C ARG A 488 -1.07 -14.90 -9.90
N SER A 489 -2.02 -15.21 -9.03
CA SER A 489 -3.44 -15.10 -9.30
C SER A 489 -4.06 -14.02 -8.40
N VAL A 490 -4.87 -13.16 -9.00
CA VAL A 490 -5.59 -12.08 -8.32
C VAL A 490 -7.09 -12.36 -8.41
N LEU A 491 -7.70 -12.67 -7.27
CA LEU A 491 -9.08 -13.10 -7.18
C LEU A 491 -10.02 -11.90 -6.99
N MET A 492 -10.31 -11.19 -8.08
CA MET A 492 -11.17 -9.99 -8.05
C MET A 492 -12.59 -10.25 -8.57
N ASN A 493 -12.89 -11.44 -9.07
CA ASN A 493 -14.20 -11.74 -9.60
C ASN A 493 -15.17 -12.17 -8.47
N PRO A 494 -16.18 -11.38 -8.13
CA PRO A 494 -17.10 -11.70 -7.05
C PRO A 494 -18.10 -12.82 -7.40
N TRP A 495 -18.10 -13.31 -8.65
CA TRP A 495 -19.03 -14.32 -9.14
C TRP A 495 -18.55 -15.76 -8.94
N TYR A 496 -17.37 -15.99 -8.37
CA TYR A 496 -16.88 -17.37 -8.13
C TYR A 496 -17.83 -18.16 -7.22
N ALA A 497 -18.26 -17.59 -6.07
CA ALA A 497 -19.16 -18.25 -5.16
C ALA A 497 -20.57 -18.48 -5.75
N PRO A 498 -21.22 -17.50 -6.42
CA PRO A 498 -22.47 -17.74 -7.14
C PRO A 498 -22.36 -18.80 -8.24
N ALA A 499 -21.29 -18.82 -9.02
CA ALA A 499 -21.06 -19.82 -10.05
C ALA A 499 -20.94 -21.23 -9.47
N LYS A 500 -20.20 -21.36 -8.35
CA LYS A 500 -20.04 -22.60 -7.60
C LYS A 500 -21.37 -23.12 -7.08
N ALA A 501 -22.23 -22.24 -6.53
CA ALA A 501 -23.57 -22.60 -6.10
C ALA A 501 -24.46 -23.05 -7.26
N ALA A 502 -24.21 -22.56 -8.48
CA ALA A 502 -24.86 -22.99 -9.73
C ALA A 502 -24.21 -24.24 -10.36
N GLY A 503 -23.27 -24.92 -9.68
CA GLY A 503 -22.64 -26.16 -10.08
C GLY A 503 -21.36 -26.03 -10.91
N ARG A 504 -20.79 -24.80 -11.05
CA ARG A 504 -19.54 -24.57 -11.80
C ARG A 504 -18.45 -23.94 -10.94
N SER A 505 -17.42 -24.71 -10.64
CA SER A 505 -16.26 -24.26 -9.87
C SER A 505 -15.11 -23.81 -10.77
N TYR A 506 -15.05 -22.52 -11.11
CA TYR A 506 -13.95 -21.95 -11.92
C TYR A 506 -12.58 -22.11 -11.28
N LEU A 507 -12.47 -22.10 -9.95
CA LEU A 507 -11.19 -22.25 -9.27
C LEU A 507 -10.67 -23.70 -9.38
N SER A 508 -11.55 -24.70 -9.26
CA SER A 508 -11.20 -26.08 -9.50
C SER A 508 -10.77 -26.31 -10.94
N GLU A 509 -11.54 -25.79 -11.91
CA GLU A 509 -11.23 -25.88 -13.34
C GLU A 509 -9.86 -25.23 -13.66
N LEU A 510 -9.54 -24.06 -13.08
CA LEU A 510 -8.24 -23.41 -13.22
C LEU A 510 -7.11 -24.29 -12.67
N VAL A 511 -7.27 -24.84 -11.47
CA VAL A 511 -6.24 -25.70 -10.85
C VAL A 511 -6.02 -26.97 -11.66
N GLU A 512 -7.08 -27.62 -12.14
CA GLU A 512 -6.98 -28.79 -13.02
C GLU A 512 -6.23 -28.43 -14.32
N ALA A 513 -6.57 -27.31 -14.96
CA ALA A 513 -5.90 -26.86 -16.18
C ALA A 513 -4.40 -26.58 -15.94
N LEU A 514 -4.04 -25.92 -14.83
CA LEU A 514 -2.66 -25.64 -14.48
C LEU A 514 -1.84 -26.92 -14.24
N TYR A 515 -2.42 -27.91 -13.54
CA TYR A 515 -1.75 -29.18 -13.29
C TYR A 515 -1.56 -29.99 -14.57
N HIS A 516 -2.58 -30.08 -15.44
CA HIS A 516 -2.45 -30.75 -16.74
C HIS A 516 -1.37 -30.13 -17.62
N ALA A 517 -1.33 -28.80 -17.69
CA ALA A 517 -0.29 -28.12 -18.45
C ALA A 517 1.12 -28.34 -17.86
N ALA A 518 1.25 -28.27 -16.52
CA ALA A 518 2.53 -28.51 -15.86
C ALA A 518 3.09 -29.91 -16.11
N GLU A 519 2.25 -30.96 -16.06
CA GLU A 519 2.64 -32.32 -16.35
C GLU A 519 3.05 -32.50 -17.79
N SER A 520 2.24 -32.00 -18.74
CA SER A 520 2.56 -32.06 -20.17
C SER A 520 3.92 -31.42 -20.47
N LEU A 521 4.25 -30.30 -19.83
CA LEU A 521 5.54 -29.63 -19.99
C LEU A 521 6.70 -30.46 -19.39
N VAL A 522 6.49 -31.14 -18.27
CA VAL A 522 7.53 -32.01 -17.66
C VAL A 522 7.77 -33.25 -18.49
N ASP A 523 6.72 -33.91 -19.00
CA ASP A 523 6.83 -35.10 -19.83
C ASP A 523 7.52 -34.77 -21.16
N PHE A 524 7.16 -33.68 -21.82
CA PHE A 524 7.84 -33.21 -23.04
C PHE A 524 9.35 -32.97 -22.81
N ALA A 525 9.72 -32.33 -21.73
CA ALA A 525 11.13 -32.09 -21.39
C ALA A 525 11.91 -33.38 -21.08
N ARG A 526 11.23 -34.42 -20.58
CA ARG A 526 11.83 -35.75 -20.38
C ARG A 526 12.08 -36.46 -21.69
N GLU A 527 11.10 -36.45 -22.60
CA GLU A 527 11.24 -37.07 -23.93
C GLU A 527 12.34 -36.44 -24.77
N GLU A 528 12.47 -35.12 -24.74
CA GLU A 528 13.57 -34.39 -25.43
C GLU A 528 14.95 -34.80 -24.91
N ARG A 529 15.09 -34.96 -23.58
CA ARG A 529 16.36 -35.43 -22.98
C ARG A 529 16.69 -36.86 -23.38
N VAL A 530 15.71 -37.74 -23.51
CA VAL A 530 15.92 -39.09 -23.95
C VAL A 530 16.30 -39.14 -25.43
N ARG A 531 15.67 -38.35 -26.28
CA ARG A 531 15.98 -38.25 -27.73
C ARG A 531 17.34 -37.58 -28.00
N GLY A 532 17.77 -36.64 -27.15
CA GLY A 532 19.07 -35.94 -27.29
C GLY A 532 20.26 -36.71 -26.69
N ALA A 533 20.02 -37.80 -25.95
CA ALA A 533 21.06 -38.62 -25.34
C ALA A 533 21.31 -39.95 -26.12
N GLY A 534 20.57 -40.21 -27.19
CA GLY A 534 20.78 -41.31 -28.15
C GLY A 534 21.35 -40.78 -29.45
#